data_b436d34b689e001b13a34ca2acf4bfbd
#
_entry.id   b436d34b689e001b13a34ca2acf4bfbd
#
_cell.length_a   1.000
_cell.length_b   1.000
_cell.length_c   1.000
_cell.angle_alpha   90.00
_cell.angle_beta   90.00
_cell.angle_gamma   90.00
#
_symmetry.space_group_name_H-M   'P 1'
#
loop_
_entity.id
_entity.type
_entity.pdbx_description
1 polymer ?
#
loop_
_entity_poly.entity_id
_entity_poly.type
_entity_poly.pdbx_seq_one_letter_code
_entity_poly.pdbx_strand_id
1 'polypeptide(L)'
;MPLYAAYGSNMDPTQMMQRAPHSPMAMTGWLIGWRLTFGGEDLNWEGALATVVEDPGSQVFVVIYDVTPEDEKLLDRWEGEDFGLHKKLRLRVHTLDGSTLAWLYVLDAYEGGLPSARYLGVIADAAEAAGAPEDYVAELRSRPCATIGP
;
A
#
# COMPACT_ATOMS: atom_id res chain seq x y z
N MET A 1 4.18 -13.94 -14.73
CA MET A 1 4.87 -12.80 -14.12
C MET A 1 4.24 -12.49 -12.78
N PRO A 2 5.02 -12.33 -11.71
CA PRO A 2 4.42 -12.01 -10.42
C PRO A 2 3.87 -10.60 -10.39
N LEU A 3 2.69 -10.47 -9.82
CA LEU A 3 1.99 -9.20 -9.68
C LEU A 3 2.07 -8.74 -8.23
N TYR A 4 2.38 -7.47 -8.05
CA TYR A 4 2.46 -6.82 -6.74
C TYR A 4 1.33 -5.81 -6.59
N ALA A 5 0.57 -5.91 -5.49
CA ALA A 5 -0.52 -5.00 -5.19
C ALA A 5 -0.07 -3.96 -4.16
N ALA A 6 0.03 -2.72 -4.59
CA ALA A 6 0.41 -1.60 -3.74
C ALA A 6 -0.85 -0.89 -3.25
N TYR A 7 -0.96 -0.69 -1.94
CA TYR A 7 -2.09 0.01 -1.32
C TYR A 7 -1.65 1.26 -0.56
N GLY A 8 -0.36 1.45 -0.40
CA GLY A 8 0.22 2.59 0.31
C GLY A 8 1.02 3.50 -0.62
N SER A 9 2.13 4.01 -0.13
CA SER A 9 2.93 5.00 -0.88
C SER A 9 3.46 4.48 -2.22
N ASN A 10 3.64 3.16 -2.38
CA ASN A 10 4.09 2.58 -3.65
C ASN A 10 3.03 2.66 -4.76
N MET A 11 1.81 3.09 -4.45
CA MET A 11 0.84 3.42 -5.51
C MET A 11 1.34 4.58 -6.36
N ASP A 12 2.23 5.42 -5.83
CA ASP A 12 2.85 6.52 -6.58
C ASP A 12 3.89 5.94 -7.53
N PRO A 13 3.71 6.07 -8.86
CA PRO A 13 4.65 5.52 -9.83
C PRO A 13 6.06 6.09 -9.71
N THR A 14 6.20 7.33 -9.29
CA THR A 14 7.51 7.97 -9.11
C THR A 14 8.28 7.27 -7.99
N GLN A 15 7.62 7.02 -6.86
CA GLN A 15 8.25 6.31 -5.75
C GLN A 15 8.54 4.86 -6.12
N MET A 16 7.59 4.19 -6.78
CA MET A 16 7.76 2.81 -7.20
C MET A 16 8.95 2.66 -8.15
N MET A 17 9.13 3.61 -9.07
CA MET A 17 10.26 3.59 -10.00
C MET A 17 11.61 3.70 -9.27
N GLN A 18 11.66 4.44 -8.17
CA GLN A 18 12.89 4.55 -7.38
C GLN A 18 13.23 3.25 -6.66
N ARG A 19 12.22 2.49 -6.26
CA ARG A 19 12.39 1.25 -5.50
C ARG A 19 12.50 0.02 -6.37
N ALA A 20 11.79 0.02 -7.50
CA ALA A 20 11.69 -1.11 -8.44
C ALA A 20 11.61 -0.57 -9.85
N PRO A 21 12.75 -0.20 -10.47
CA PRO A 21 12.77 0.59 -11.71
C PRO A 21 12.27 -0.12 -12.95
N HIS A 22 12.14 -1.43 -12.94
CA HIS A 22 11.74 -2.22 -14.10
C HIS A 22 10.36 -2.87 -13.95
N SER A 23 9.50 -2.26 -13.16
CA SER A 23 8.19 -2.82 -12.81
C SER A 23 7.07 -1.87 -13.21
N PRO A 24 6.53 -2.00 -14.44
CA PRO A 24 5.47 -1.10 -14.89
C PRO A 24 4.15 -1.37 -14.20
N MET A 25 3.31 -0.32 -14.11
CA MET A 25 1.93 -0.45 -13.67
C MET A 25 1.16 -1.29 -14.68
N ALA A 26 0.43 -2.29 -14.20
CA ALA A 26 -0.36 -3.17 -15.04
C ALA A 26 -1.85 -2.81 -15.01
N MET A 27 -2.41 -2.60 -13.82
CA MET A 27 -3.83 -2.35 -13.64
C MET A 27 -4.11 -1.85 -12.24
N THR A 28 -5.38 -1.55 -11.95
CA THR A 28 -5.85 -1.24 -10.61
C THR A 28 -6.91 -2.27 -10.20
N GLY A 29 -7.21 -2.34 -8.92
CA GLY A 29 -8.20 -3.28 -8.43
C GLY A 29 -8.55 -3.04 -6.97
N TRP A 30 -9.25 -4.02 -6.39
CA TRP A 30 -9.77 -3.95 -5.02
C TRP A 30 -9.46 -5.23 -4.25
N LEU A 31 -9.00 -5.06 -3.01
CA LEU A 31 -8.95 -6.14 -2.03
C LEU A 31 -10.25 -6.13 -1.26
N ILE A 32 -11.17 -7.02 -1.62
CA ILE A 32 -12.47 -7.11 -0.98
C ILE A 32 -12.34 -7.95 0.29
N GLY A 33 -12.91 -7.46 1.39
CA GLY A 33 -12.82 -8.13 2.68
C GLY A 33 -11.61 -7.74 3.50
N TRP A 34 -10.98 -6.60 3.16
CA TRP A 34 -9.83 -6.04 3.86
C TRP A 34 -10.03 -4.56 4.10
N ARG A 35 -9.39 -4.02 5.12
CA ARG A 35 -9.47 -2.61 5.51
C ARG A 35 -8.06 -2.03 5.61
N LEU A 36 -7.88 -0.84 5.04
CA LEU A 36 -6.62 -0.10 5.19
C LEU A 36 -6.55 0.51 6.59
N THR A 37 -5.45 0.27 7.26
CA THR A 37 -5.17 0.84 8.57
C THR A 37 -3.69 1.18 8.70
N PHE A 38 -3.29 1.60 9.89
CA PHE A 38 -1.92 2.03 10.14
C PHE A 38 -1.41 1.39 11.41
N GLY A 39 -0.11 1.09 11.44
CA GLY A 39 0.52 0.52 12.60
C GLY A 39 2.01 0.70 12.58
N GLY A 40 2.67 0.35 13.68
CA GLY A 40 4.10 0.52 13.78
C GLY A 40 4.54 1.98 13.75
N GLU A 41 5.81 2.20 13.49
CA GLU A 41 6.37 3.53 13.39
C GLU A 41 7.57 3.50 12.46
N ASP A 42 7.73 4.54 11.65
CA ASP A 42 8.85 4.65 10.73
C ASP A 42 9.42 6.06 10.78
N LEU A 43 10.72 6.15 11.02
CA LEU A 43 11.40 7.44 11.15
C LEU A 43 11.39 8.24 9.84
N ASN A 44 11.45 7.57 8.69
CA ASN A 44 11.44 8.24 7.39
C ASN A 44 10.08 8.89 7.10
N TRP A 45 8.99 8.29 7.56
CA TRP A 45 7.64 8.81 7.36
C TRP A 45 7.09 9.56 8.57
N GLU A 46 7.82 9.52 9.71
CA GLU A 46 7.48 10.26 10.94
C GLU A 46 6.12 9.85 11.51
N GLY A 47 5.82 8.57 11.45
CA GLY A 47 4.56 8.06 11.99
C GLY A 47 4.31 6.61 11.60
N ALA A 48 3.10 6.16 11.83
CA ALA A 48 2.70 4.79 11.53
C ALA A 48 2.67 4.52 10.04
N LEU A 49 2.88 3.26 9.67
CA LEU A 49 2.88 2.79 8.28
C LEU A 49 1.55 2.17 7.91
N ALA A 50 1.20 2.25 6.61
CA ALA A 50 0.00 1.62 6.09
C ALA A 50 0.12 0.10 6.12
N THR A 51 -0.97 -0.56 6.47
CA THR A 51 -1.12 -2.00 6.39
C THR A 51 -2.59 -2.32 6.12
N VAL A 52 -2.91 -3.59 5.93
CA VAL A 52 -4.29 -4.04 5.75
C VAL A 52 -4.61 -5.14 6.74
N VAL A 53 -5.85 -5.17 7.19
CA VAL A 53 -6.37 -6.20 8.11
C VAL A 53 -7.69 -6.73 7.56
N GLU A 54 -8.01 -7.96 7.88
CA GLU A 54 -9.28 -8.56 7.45
C GLU A 54 -10.47 -7.80 8.04
N ASP A 55 -11.42 -7.46 7.18
CA ASP A 55 -12.66 -6.79 7.56
C ASP A 55 -13.69 -7.06 6.46
N PRO A 56 -14.66 -7.99 6.69
CA PRO A 56 -15.59 -8.41 5.64
C PRO A 56 -16.43 -7.29 5.03
N GLY A 57 -16.63 -6.20 5.73
CA GLY A 57 -17.44 -5.08 5.25
C GLY A 57 -16.65 -4.01 4.50
N SER A 58 -15.35 -4.21 4.30
CA SER A 58 -14.48 -3.18 3.73
C SER A 58 -13.81 -3.63 2.45
N GLN A 59 -13.17 -2.68 1.77
CA GLN A 59 -12.34 -2.98 0.60
C GLN A 59 -11.24 -1.93 0.47
N VAL A 60 -10.11 -2.35 -0.09
CA VAL A 60 -8.92 -1.51 -0.24
C VAL A 60 -8.57 -1.37 -1.71
N PHE A 61 -8.42 -0.12 -2.16
CA PHE A 61 -7.98 0.18 -3.52
C PHE A 61 -6.49 -0.15 -3.66
N VAL A 62 -6.12 -0.81 -4.77
CA VAL A 62 -4.72 -1.16 -5.04
C VAL A 62 -4.31 -0.81 -6.46
N VAL A 63 -3.03 -0.49 -6.62
CA VAL A 63 -2.37 -0.39 -7.92
C VAL A 63 -1.52 -1.64 -8.08
N ILE A 64 -1.67 -2.32 -9.21
CA ILE A 64 -0.97 -3.58 -9.48
C ILE A 64 0.17 -3.33 -10.45
N TYR A 65 1.37 -3.77 -10.07
CA TYR A 65 2.57 -3.68 -10.87
C TYR A 65 3.02 -5.07 -11.31
N ASP A 66 3.53 -5.14 -12.55
CA ASP A 66 4.15 -6.34 -13.08
C ASP A 66 5.63 -6.29 -12.72
N VAL A 67 6.05 -7.12 -11.77
CA VAL A 67 7.35 -6.98 -11.12
C VAL A 67 8.31 -8.07 -11.59
N THR A 68 9.54 -7.66 -11.99
CA THR A 68 10.58 -8.59 -12.32
C THR A 68 11.14 -9.26 -11.07
N PRO A 69 11.75 -10.46 -11.20
CA PRO A 69 12.35 -11.13 -10.02
C PRO A 69 13.43 -10.30 -9.34
N GLU A 70 14.19 -9.51 -10.10
CA GLU A 70 15.22 -8.63 -9.54
C GLU A 70 14.59 -7.50 -8.73
N ASP A 71 13.53 -6.91 -9.26
CA ASP A 71 12.81 -5.83 -8.57
C ASP A 71 12.08 -6.34 -7.34
N GLU A 72 11.61 -7.57 -7.35
CA GLU A 72 10.99 -8.17 -6.16
C GLU A 72 11.98 -8.19 -4.99
N LYS A 73 13.23 -8.54 -5.26
CA LYS A 73 14.28 -8.53 -4.23
C LYS A 73 14.54 -7.13 -3.69
N LEU A 74 14.48 -6.11 -4.56
CA LEU A 74 14.64 -4.72 -4.14
C LEU A 74 13.48 -4.28 -3.27
N LEU A 75 12.24 -4.63 -3.65
CA LEU A 75 11.06 -4.33 -2.84
C LEU A 75 11.11 -5.01 -1.48
N ASP A 76 11.54 -6.27 -1.44
CA ASP A 76 11.68 -6.99 -0.17
C ASP A 76 12.59 -6.25 0.80
N ARG A 77 13.68 -5.68 0.29
CA ARG A 77 14.59 -4.88 1.12
C ARG A 77 13.94 -3.60 1.62
N TRP A 78 13.25 -2.88 0.71
CA TRP A 78 12.57 -1.64 1.08
C TRP A 78 11.48 -1.87 2.11
N GLU A 79 10.77 -3.00 2.01
CA GLU A 79 9.70 -3.34 2.95
C GLU A 79 10.23 -4.02 4.22
N GLY A 80 11.53 -4.34 4.27
CA GLY A 80 12.14 -4.92 5.46
C GLY A 80 11.72 -6.34 5.76
N GLU A 81 11.39 -7.13 4.73
CA GLU A 81 10.97 -8.52 4.92
C GLU A 81 12.03 -9.35 5.64
N ASP A 82 13.33 -9.13 5.28
CA ASP A 82 14.44 -9.87 5.88
C ASP A 82 14.59 -9.61 7.38
N PHE A 83 14.05 -8.48 7.87
CA PHE A 83 14.09 -8.11 9.28
C PHE A 83 12.77 -8.38 9.99
N GLY A 84 11.81 -9.03 9.31
CA GLY A 84 10.53 -9.35 9.89
C GLY A 84 9.59 -8.15 10.07
N LEU A 85 9.87 -7.01 9.44
CA LEU A 85 9.01 -5.83 9.53
C LEU A 85 7.71 -6.02 8.76
N HIS A 86 7.79 -6.66 7.60
CA HIS A 86 6.63 -6.97 6.77
C HIS A 86 6.61 -8.45 6.41
N LYS A 87 5.41 -8.97 6.22
CA LYS A 87 5.18 -10.31 5.67
C LYS A 87 4.57 -10.17 4.29
N LYS A 88 4.88 -11.11 3.41
CA LYS A 88 4.20 -11.21 2.12
C LYS A 88 2.96 -12.07 2.25
N LEU A 89 1.86 -11.58 1.72
CA LEU A 89 0.65 -12.37 1.54
C LEU A 89 0.33 -12.41 0.05
N ARG A 90 -0.20 -13.55 -0.40
CA ARG A 90 -0.70 -13.66 -1.76
C ARG A 90 -2.22 -13.72 -1.68
N LEU A 91 -2.87 -12.72 -2.24
CA LEU A 91 -4.30 -12.57 -2.15
C LEU A 91 -4.91 -12.37 -3.54
N ARG A 92 -6.19 -12.66 -3.64
CA ARG A 92 -6.95 -12.42 -4.86
C ARG A 92 -7.41 -10.98 -4.91
N VAL A 93 -7.05 -10.29 -6.00
CA VAL A 93 -7.44 -8.91 -6.24
C VAL A 93 -8.53 -8.91 -7.32
N HIS A 94 -9.58 -8.12 -7.09
CA HIS A 94 -10.69 -7.99 -8.04
C HIS A 94 -10.44 -6.82 -8.96
N THR A 95 -10.41 -7.06 -10.27
CA THR A 95 -10.18 -6.06 -11.30
C THR A 95 -11.34 -6.00 -12.28
N LEU A 96 -11.32 -5.04 -13.21
CA LEU A 96 -12.35 -4.96 -14.24
C LEU A 96 -12.36 -6.20 -15.16
N ASP A 97 -11.24 -6.88 -15.29
CA ASP A 97 -11.09 -8.06 -16.15
C ASP A 97 -11.27 -9.37 -15.39
N GLY A 98 -11.75 -9.32 -14.16
CA GLY A 98 -11.89 -10.49 -13.29
C GLY A 98 -10.90 -10.45 -12.14
N SER A 99 -10.71 -11.57 -11.46
CA SER A 99 -9.79 -11.60 -10.32
C SER A 99 -8.44 -12.18 -10.71
N THR A 100 -7.38 -11.72 -10.04
CA THR A 100 -6.02 -12.21 -10.23
C THR A 100 -5.31 -12.32 -8.88
N LEU A 101 -4.30 -13.18 -8.81
CA LEU A 101 -3.47 -13.30 -7.60
C LEU A 101 -2.35 -12.26 -7.66
N ALA A 102 -2.12 -11.60 -6.53
CA ALA A 102 -1.02 -10.66 -6.38
C ALA A 102 -0.46 -10.79 -4.97
N TRP A 103 0.83 -10.49 -4.80
CA TRP A 103 1.37 -10.43 -3.44
C TRP A 103 1.29 -8.99 -2.93
N LEU A 104 1.24 -8.87 -1.62
CA LEU A 104 1.33 -7.58 -0.94
C LEU A 104 2.10 -7.77 0.36
N TYR A 105 2.56 -6.66 0.91
CA TYR A 105 3.27 -6.66 2.18
C TYR A 105 2.31 -6.19 3.27
N VAL A 106 2.30 -6.90 4.40
CA VAL A 106 1.54 -6.47 5.58
C VAL A 106 2.52 -6.32 6.75
N LEU A 107 2.24 -5.37 7.63
CA LEU A 107 3.06 -5.19 8.82
C LEU A 107 2.88 -6.37 9.77
N ASP A 108 3.99 -6.88 10.30
CA ASP A 108 3.97 -7.83 11.39
C ASP A 108 4.01 -7.06 12.70
N ALA A 109 2.98 -6.24 12.92
CA ALA A 109 2.86 -5.35 14.07
C ALA A 109 1.39 -5.13 14.39
N TYR A 110 1.13 -4.66 15.59
CA TYR A 110 -0.23 -4.35 16.00
C TYR A 110 -0.77 -3.15 15.23
N GLU A 111 -2.07 -3.19 14.93
CA GLU A 111 -2.80 -2.03 14.46
C GLU A 111 -2.79 -0.96 15.54
N GLY A 112 -2.59 0.29 15.14
CA GLY A 112 -2.57 1.42 16.04
C GLY A 112 -1.50 2.40 15.65
N GLY A 113 -1.60 3.62 16.17
CA GLY A 113 -0.72 4.70 15.80
C GLY A 113 -1.32 5.53 14.67
N LEU A 114 -0.75 6.70 14.46
CA LEU A 114 -1.24 7.65 13.47
C LEU A 114 -0.18 7.89 12.40
N PRO A 115 -0.57 7.93 11.12
CA PRO A 115 0.36 8.30 10.05
C PRO A 115 0.67 9.80 10.13
N SER A 116 1.84 10.20 9.61
CA SER A 116 2.10 11.62 9.41
C SER A 116 1.16 12.17 8.32
N ALA A 117 0.90 13.48 8.39
CA ALA A 117 0.09 14.14 7.34
C ALA A 117 0.75 14.00 5.97
N ARG A 118 2.08 14.08 5.92
CA ARG A 118 2.84 13.92 4.66
C ARG A 118 2.64 12.53 4.06
N TYR A 119 2.77 11.48 4.86
CA TYR A 119 2.62 10.10 4.40
C TYR A 119 1.18 9.83 3.92
N LEU A 120 0.20 10.24 4.72
CA LEU A 120 -1.21 10.08 4.35
C LEU A 120 -1.53 10.84 3.06
N GLY A 121 -0.98 12.06 2.91
CA GLY A 121 -1.14 12.86 1.70
C GLY A 121 -0.57 12.17 0.46
N VAL A 122 0.61 11.55 0.58
CA VAL A 122 1.21 10.80 -0.53
C VAL A 122 0.31 9.65 -0.96
N ILE A 123 -0.24 8.91 0.01
CA ILE A 123 -1.15 7.78 -0.28
C ILE A 123 -2.43 8.26 -0.96
N ALA A 124 -3.06 9.31 -0.42
CA ALA A 124 -4.30 9.84 -0.97
C ALA A 124 -4.09 10.41 -2.38
N ASP A 125 -3.01 11.16 -2.60
CA ASP A 125 -2.68 11.71 -3.92
C ASP A 125 -2.42 10.59 -4.94
N ALA A 126 -1.71 9.55 -4.53
CA ALA A 126 -1.42 8.41 -5.42
C ALA A 126 -2.69 7.64 -5.78
N ALA A 127 -3.58 7.42 -4.82
CA ALA A 127 -4.86 6.76 -5.08
C ALA A 127 -5.71 7.59 -6.06
N GLU A 128 -5.77 8.90 -5.85
CA GLU A 128 -6.52 9.81 -6.74
C GLU A 128 -5.94 9.78 -8.16
N ALA A 129 -4.62 9.87 -8.29
CA ALA A 129 -3.96 9.85 -9.59
C ALA A 129 -4.16 8.51 -10.32
N ALA A 130 -4.32 7.42 -9.58
CA ALA A 130 -4.55 6.10 -10.15
C ALA A 130 -6.02 5.83 -10.49
N GLY A 131 -6.92 6.78 -10.20
CA GLY A 131 -8.34 6.68 -10.54
C GLY A 131 -9.23 6.11 -9.46
N ALA A 132 -8.80 6.10 -8.20
CA ALA A 132 -9.66 5.68 -7.10
C ALA A 132 -10.89 6.59 -7.01
N PRO A 133 -12.06 6.06 -6.58
CA PRO A 133 -13.26 6.87 -6.43
C PRO A 133 -13.07 8.04 -5.46
N GLU A 134 -13.80 9.13 -5.70
CA GLU A 134 -13.70 10.33 -4.86
C GLU A 134 -13.98 10.06 -3.39
N ASP A 135 -14.97 9.23 -3.09
CA ASP A 135 -15.32 8.90 -1.70
C ASP A 135 -14.21 8.12 -1.00
N TYR A 136 -13.50 7.24 -1.72
CA TYR A 136 -12.35 6.52 -1.18
C TYR A 136 -11.23 7.51 -0.82
N VAL A 137 -10.91 8.42 -1.73
CA VAL A 137 -9.86 9.44 -1.52
C VAL A 137 -10.25 10.37 -0.39
N ALA A 138 -11.51 10.83 -0.35
CA ALA A 138 -12.00 11.73 0.69
C ALA A 138 -11.92 11.06 2.08
N GLU A 139 -12.24 9.77 2.17
CA GLU A 139 -12.13 9.03 3.43
C GLU A 139 -10.68 8.96 3.89
N LEU A 140 -9.73 8.70 2.98
CA LEU A 140 -8.31 8.71 3.30
C LEU A 140 -7.87 10.06 3.85
N ARG A 141 -8.24 11.15 3.17
CA ARG A 141 -7.84 12.50 3.58
C ARG A 141 -8.45 12.92 4.91
N SER A 142 -9.55 12.29 5.31
CA SER A 142 -10.24 12.60 6.56
C SER A 142 -9.67 11.87 7.78
N ARG A 143 -8.78 10.90 7.56
CA ARG A 143 -8.23 10.13 8.68
C ARG A 143 -7.33 10.96 9.57
N PRO A 144 -7.33 10.68 10.90
CA PRO A 144 -6.46 11.42 11.80
C PRO A 144 -4.98 11.19 11.52
N CYS A 145 -4.18 12.23 11.70
CA CYS A 145 -2.74 12.20 11.49
C CYS A 145 -2.01 12.51 12.78
N ALA A 146 -0.77 12.04 12.88
CA ALA A 146 0.11 12.41 13.96
C ALA A 146 0.41 13.92 13.86
N THR A 147 0.28 14.63 14.98
CA THR A 147 0.70 16.01 15.05
C THR A 147 2.21 16.06 15.21
N ILE A 148 2.88 16.69 14.26
CA ILE A 148 4.26 17.08 14.46
C ILE A 148 4.19 18.26 15.43
N GLY A 149 4.87 18.16 16.55
CA GLY A 149 4.78 19.14 17.63
C GLY A 149 5.01 20.58 17.19
N PRO A 150 4.67 21.54 18.04
CA PRO A 150 4.69 22.96 17.67
C PRO A 150 6.07 23.41 17.18
#